data_7d7478037ef7992217bc5528c0151ba4
#
_entry.id   7d7478037ef7992217bc5528c0151ba4
#
_cell.length_a   1.000
_cell.length_b   1.000
_cell.length_c   1.000
_cell.angle_alpha   90.00
_cell.angle_beta   90.00
_cell.angle_gamma   90.00
#
_symmetry.space_group_name_H-M   'P 1'
#
loop_
_entity.id
_entity.type
_entity.pdbx_description
1 polymer ?
#
loop_
_entity_poly.entity_id
_entity_poly.type
_entity_poly.pdbx_seq_one_letter_code
_entity_poly.pdbx_strand_id
1 'polypeptide(L)'
;MTQESINISELEKSSISKPLVLDQFTADPSAHIFDNKIYIYPSHDIDAGIPFNDNGDHFGMRDYHVFSMNDPSDSNAKNLGKILDIDDVPWAKRQMWAPDIAKKDGKYYFYFPAKDKNDVFRIGVAIGDSPAGPFLADSNPIKESYSIDPALFEEQGNYYMYFGGLWGGQLQKYRDNIYDEKNDLRENSEYAFGPLVAKMSDDMREFSESPKEVMILDENEVPLLAGDNDRRYFEGPWVHKYKDKYYLSYSTGDTHFICYAIGDNPMGPFKYAGRILEPVVGWTTHHSICEFNKKWYLFYHDSILSGGVTHLRSMKVTEIFYDDLGFISTVYPYGKP
;
A
#
# COMPACT_ATOMS: atom_id res chain seq x y z
N MET A 1 7.36 16.87 25.76
CA MET A 1 7.50 17.93 24.74
C MET A 1 6.10 18.35 24.37
N THR A 2 5.78 19.63 24.48
CA THR A 2 4.48 20.20 24.07
C THR A 2 4.32 19.97 22.59
N GLN A 3 3.23 19.29 22.17
CA GLN A 3 2.81 19.23 20.76
C GLN A 3 2.64 20.69 20.28
N GLU A 4 3.60 21.19 19.53
CA GLU A 4 3.37 22.37 18.69
C GLU A 4 2.20 22.03 17.78
N SER A 5 1.15 22.82 17.82
CA SER A 5 0.00 22.65 16.94
C SER A 5 0.50 22.76 15.49
N ILE A 6 0.48 21.65 14.76
CA ILE A 6 0.87 21.60 13.35
C ILE A 6 0.01 22.64 12.60
N ASN A 7 0.65 23.63 12.01
CA ASN A 7 -0.06 24.63 11.21
C ASN A 7 -0.35 24.08 9.80
N ILE A 8 -1.48 23.39 9.67
CA ILE A 8 -1.92 22.76 8.41
C ILE A 8 -1.89 23.75 7.23
N SER A 9 -2.30 25.01 7.46
CA SER A 9 -2.32 26.02 6.41
C SER A 9 -0.92 26.41 5.90
N GLU A 10 0.11 26.33 6.73
CA GLU A 10 1.50 26.56 6.31
C GLU A 10 2.03 25.34 5.54
N LEU A 11 1.75 24.13 6.00
CA LEU A 11 2.12 22.91 5.30
C LEU A 11 1.43 22.79 3.94
N GLU A 12 0.17 23.19 3.83
CA GLU A 12 -0.54 23.24 2.55
C GLU A 12 0.15 24.15 1.54
N LYS A 13 0.61 25.34 1.98
CA LYS A 13 1.33 26.29 1.11
C LYS A 13 2.71 25.80 0.67
N SER A 14 3.40 25.06 1.54
CA SER A 14 4.72 24.49 1.25
C SER A 14 4.66 23.11 0.59
N SER A 15 3.47 22.52 0.46
CA SER A 15 3.29 21.20 -0.14
C SER A 15 3.77 21.18 -1.60
N ILE A 16 4.65 20.23 -1.92
CA ILE A 16 5.20 20.06 -3.27
C ILE A 16 4.20 19.48 -4.26
N SER A 17 3.12 18.87 -3.76
CA SER A 17 2.07 18.24 -4.57
C SER A 17 0.69 18.63 -4.05
N LYS A 18 -0.27 18.72 -4.96
CA LYS A 18 -1.67 18.99 -4.63
C LYS A 18 -2.48 17.68 -4.62
N PRO A 19 -3.61 17.65 -3.89
CA PRO A 19 -4.56 16.56 -4.02
C PRO A 19 -5.01 16.34 -5.45
N LEU A 20 -5.02 15.09 -5.91
CA LEU A 20 -5.48 14.72 -7.26
C LEU A 20 -7.01 14.68 -7.38
N VAL A 21 -7.72 14.61 -6.24
CA VAL A 21 -9.18 14.58 -6.13
C VAL A 21 -9.58 15.52 -5.00
N LEU A 22 -10.59 16.37 -5.24
CA LEU A 22 -11.02 17.39 -4.28
C LEU A 22 -12.45 17.17 -3.75
N ASP A 23 -13.24 16.34 -4.41
CA ASP A 23 -14.66 16.09 -4.11
C ASP A 23 -14.89 14.74 -3.42
N GLN A 24 -13.81 14.00 -3.17
CA GLN A 24 -13.84 12.67 -2.52
C GLN A 24 -12.51 12.46 -1.79
N PHE A 25 -12.55 11.87 -0.60
CA PHE A 25 -11.34 11.48 0.11
C PHE A 25 -10.83 10.13 -0.42
N THR A 26 -9.52 10.08 -0.69
CA THR A 26 -8.87 8.95 -1.35
C THR A 26 -7.51 8.69 -0.72
N ALA A 27 -7.16 7.43 -0.51
CA ALA A 27 -5.91 7.06 0.14
C ALA A 27 -5.24 5.85 -0.54
N ASP A 28 -4.07 5.48 -0.06
CA ASP A 28 -3.40 4.24 -0.41
C ASP A 28 -3.35 4.01 -1.95
N PRO A 29 -2.84 4.98 -2.73
CA PRO A 29 -3.01 4.97 -4.18
C PRO A 29 -2.17 3.85 -4.82
N SER A 30 -2.83 2.86 -5.43
CA SER A 30 -2.21 1.86 -6.29
C SER A 30 -2.28 2.34 -7.74
N ALA A 31 -1.16 2.76 -8.32
CA ALA A 31 -1.08 3.34 -9.65
C ALA A 31 -0.43 2.40 -10.65
N HIS A 32 -1.12 2.12 -11.75
CA HIS A 32 -0.68 1.24 -12.83
C HIS A 32 -0.83 1.89 -14.20
N ILE A 33 0.00 1.44 -15.13
CA ILE A 33 -0.04 1.91 -16.51
C ILE A 33 -0.68 0.82 -17.38
N PHE A 34 -1.85 1.11 -17.93
CA PHE A 34 -2.52 0.27 -18.91
C PHE A 34 -2.78 1.07 -20.19
N ASP A 35 -2.38 0.54 -21.31
CA ASP A 35 -2.58 1.14 -22.63
C ASP A 35 -2.14 2.62 -22.70
N ASN A 36 -0.95 2.89 -22.14
CA ASN A 36 -0.31 4.22 -22.05
C ASN A 36 -1.13 5.28 -21.27
N LYS A 37 -1.93 4.84 -20.31
CA LYS A 37 -2.72 5.68 -19.44
C LYS A 37 -2.53 5.24 -17.99
N ILE A 38 -2.49 6.19 -17.08
CA ILE A 38 -2.38 5.91 -15.64
C ILE A 38 -3.77 5.63 -15.10
N TYR A 39 -3.92 4.51 -14.39
CA TYR A 39 -5.09 4.17 -13.60
C TYR A 39 -4.67 4.09 -12.15
N ILE A 40 -5.48 4.68 -11.26
CA ILE A 40 -5.20 4.74 -9.83
C ILE A 40 -6.39 4.12 -9.10
N TYR A 41 -6.09 3.17 -8.22
CA TYR A 41 -7.05 2.42 -7.42
C TYR A 41 -6.80 2.74 -5.94
N PRO A 42 -7.42 3.79 -5.39
CA PRO A 42 -7.27 4.15 -3.98
C PRO A 42 -8.29 3.44 -3.10
N SER A 43 -8.03 3.47 -1.79
CA SER A 43 -9.07 3.37 -0.79
C SER A 43 -10.02 4.57 -0.89
N HIS A 44 -11.31 4.36 -0.68
CA HIS A 44 -12.31 5.43 -0.60
C HIS A 44 -12.59 5.75 0.88
N ASP A 45 -11.96 6.80 1.38
CA ASP A 45 -12.10 7.23 2.76
C ASP A 45 -13.47 7.85 3.02
N ILE A 46 -14.12 7.41 4.09
CA ILE A 46 -15.39 7.95 4.56
C ILE A 46 -15.32 8.22 6.06
N ASP A 47 -16.07 9.20 6.53
CA ASP A 47 -16.28 9.40 7.96
C ASP A 47 -17.36 8.44 8.45
N ALA A 48 -16.93 7.34 9.05
CA ALA A 48 -17.81 6.33 9.62
C ALA A 48 -18.34 6.71 11.03
N GLY A 49 -17.96 7.87 11.56
CA GLY A 49 -18.33 8.32 12.90
C GLY A 49 -17.70 7.49 14.04
N ILE A 50 -16.67 6.72 13.75
CA ILE A 50 -15.97 5.87 14.73
C ILE A 50 -14.74 6.63 15.24
N PRO A 51 -14.56 6.77 16.58
CA PRO A 51 -13.37 7.39 17.13
C PRO A 51 -12.08 6.63 16.77
N PHE A 52 -10.98 7.36 16.69
CA PHE A 52 -9.64 6.78 16.50
C PHE A 52 -9.38 5.65 17.51
N ASN A 53 -8.86 4.53 17.04
CA ASN A 53 -8.39 3.40 17.85
C ASN A 53 -7.32 2.60 17.12
N ASP A 54 -6.55 1.77 17.86
CA ASP A 54 -5.42 1.00 17.35
C ASP A 54 -5.85 -0.17 16.45
N ASN A 55 -7.13 -0.56 16.47
CA ASN A 55 -7.68 -1.56 15.54
C ASN A 55 -7.99 -0.98 14.15
N GLY A 56 -7.85 0.35 13.97
CA GLY A 56 -8.15 1.02 12.71
C GLY A 56 -9.64 1.05 12.34
N ASP A 57 -10.56 0.91 13.33
CA ASP A 57 -12.00 0.83 13.04
C ASP A 57 -12.56 2.12 12.42
N HIS A 58 -11.90 3.26 12.66
CA HIS A 58 -12.23 4.55 12.06
C HIS A 58 -11.96 4.62 10.55
N PHE A 59 -11.16 3.72 9.99
CA PHE A 59 -10.99 3.52 8.54
C PHE A 59 -12.10 2.61 8.02
N GLY A 60 -13.32 3.13 7.94
CA GLY A 60 -14.54 2.37 7.69
C GLY A 60 -14.93 2.23 6.21
N MET A 61 -13.96 2.17 5.28
CA MET A 61 -14.19 2.11 3.83
C MET A 61 -15.06 0.93 3.42
N ARG A 62 -15.91 1.15 2.40
CA ARG A 62 -16.92 0.17 1.95
C ARG A 62 -16.88 -0.14 0.46
N ASP A 63 -16.26 0.69 -0.34
CA ASP A 63 -16.25 0.56 -1.80
C ASP A 63 -14.95 1.08 -2.40
N TYR A 64 -14.75 0.80 -3.68
CA TYR A 64 -13.63 1.30 -4.44
C TYR A 64 -14.09 2.05 -5.68
N HIS A 65 -13.39 3.14 -5.96
CA HIS A 65 -13.47 3.88 -7.20
C HIS A 65 -12.15 3.77 -7.96
N VAL A 66 -12.20 3.93 -9.27
CA VAL A 66 -11.01 4.03 -10.10
C VAL A 66 -10.88 5.42 -10.69
N PHE A 67 -9.65 5.91 -10.70
CA PHE A 67 -9.32 7.22 -11.28
C PHE A 67 -8.33 7.03 -12.42
N SER A 68 -8.26 8.01 -13.32
CA SER A 68 -7.29 7.98 -14.40
C SER A 68 -6.69 9.34 -14.71
N MET A 69 -5.43 9.31 -15.18
CA MET A 69 -4.69 10.49 -15.65
C MET A 69 -4.02 10.14 -16.98
N ASN A 70 -3.82 11.15 -17.83
CA ASN A 70 -3.03 10.96 -19.05
C ASN A 70 -1.55 11.25 -18.80
N ASP A 71 -1.26 12.13 -17.83
CA ASP A 71 0.10 12.50 -17.42
C ASP A 71 0.13 12.80 -15.92
N PRO A 72 1.20 12.42 -15.17
CA PRO A 72 1.31 12.76 -13.75
C PRO A 72 1.38 14.24 -13.43
N SER A 73 1.68 15.10 -14.42
CA SER A 73 1.61 16.55 -14.28
C SER A 73 0.20 17.13 -14.39
N ASP A 74 -0.79 16.31 -14.75
CA ASP A 74 -2.20 16.72 -14.73
C ASP A 74 -2.58 17.10 -13.27
N SER A 75 -3.28 18.23 -13.13
CA SER A 75 -3.66 18.75 -11.81
C SER A 75 -4.75 17.92 -11.11
N ASN A 76 -5.46 17.08 -11.85
CA ASN A 76 -6.58 16.29 -11.34
C ASN A 76 -6.61 14.90 -11.99
N ALA A 77 -6.98 13.90 -11.19
CA ALA A 77 -7.35 12.58 -11.67
C ALA A 77 -8.86 12.54 -11.98
N LYS A 78 -9.22 11.95 -13.12
CA LYS A 78 -10.62 11.79 -13.52
C LYS A 78 -11.22 10.58 -12.83
N ASN A 79 -12.27 10.76 -12.04
CA ASN A 79 -13.07 9.68 -11.49
C ASN A 79 -13.82 8.95 -12.63
N LEU A 80 -13.60 7.64 -12.76
CA LEU A 80 -14.28 6.79 -13.75
C LEU A 80 -15.47 6.02 -13.15
N GLY A 81 -15.69 6.15 -11.85
CA GLY A 81 -16.81 5.55 -11.12
C GLY A 81 -16.42 4.46 -10.14
N LYS A 82 -17.43 3.97 -9.44
CA LYS A 82 -17.32 2.86 -8.49
C LYS A 82 -17.13 1.55 -9.25
N ILE A 83 -16.19 0.74 -8.78
CA ILE A 83 -15.80 -0.53 -9.41
C ILE A 83 -16.13 -1.77 -8.59
N LEU A 84 -16.28 -1.63 -7.27
CA LEU A 84 -16.66 -2.71 -6.36
C LEU A 84 -17.28 -2.11 -5.09
N ASP A 85 -18.31 -2.74 -4.56
CA ASP A 85 -18.93 -2.42 -3.27
C ASP A 85 -18.88 -3.63 -2.35
N ILE A 86 -18.79 -3.42 -1.04
CA ILE A 86 -18.75 -4.51 -0.06
C ILE A 86 -19.99 -5.41 -0.13
N ASP A 87 -21.13 -4.83 -0.51
CA ASP A 87 -22.38 -5.57 -0.65
C ASP A 87 -22.36 -6.57 -1.83
N ASP A 88 -21.40 -6.42 -2.75
CA ASP A 88 -21.13 -7.34 -3.87
C ASP A 88 -20.09 -8.42 -3.52
N VAL A 89 -19.56 -8.44 -2.28
CA VAL A 89 -18.53 -9.38 -1.82
C VAL A 89 -19.10 -10.33 -0.78
N PRO A 90 -19.48 -11.58 -1.14
CA PRO A 90 -20.26 -12.47 -0.28
C PRO A 90 -19.64 -12.84 1.07
N TRP A 91 -18.31 -12.80 1.17
CA TRP A 91 -17.56 -13.18 2.37
C TRP A 91 -17.17 -11.99 3.24
N ALA A 92 -17.13 -10.76 2.68
CA ALA A 92 -16.69 -9.57 3.38
C ALA A 92 -17.80 -8.99 4.26
N LYS A 93 -17.39 -8.33 5.36
CA LYS A 93 -18.30 -7.69 6.30
C LYS A 93 -18.02 -6.19 6.42
N ARG A 94 -16.75 -5.78 6.48
CA ARG A 94 -16.35 -4.39 6.71
C ARG A 94 -14.91 -4.10 6.30
N GLN A 95 -14.55 -2.82 6.22
CA GLN A 95 -13.17 -2.33 6.05
C GLN A 95 -12.49 -2.84 4.78
N MET A 96 -12.94 -2.33 3.64
CA MET A 96 -12.27 -2.52 2.35
C MET A 96 -11.09 -1.55 2.26
N TRP A 97 -9.89 -2.00 2.66
CA TRP A 97 -8.69 -1.16 2.76
C TRP A 97 -7.87 -1.18 1.47
N ALA A 98 -6.57 -0.83 1.54
CA ALA A 98 -5.70 -0.61 0.38
C ALA A 98 -5.74 -1.74 -0.67
N PRO A 99 -6.16 -1.46 -1.90
CA PRO A 99 -6.26 -2.46 -2.97
C PRO A 99 -5.06 -2.43 -3.89
N ASP A 100 -4.96 -3.44 -4.75
CA ASP A 100 -4.07 -3.45 -5.92
C ASP A 100 -4.69 -4.20 -7.10
N ILE A 101 -4.05 -4.13 -8.27
CA ILE A 101 -4.55 -4.73 -9.50
C ILE A 101 -3.42 -5.32 -10.35
N ALA A 102 -3.70 -6.40 -11.05
CA ALA A 102 -2.81 -6.95 -12.08
C ALA A 102 -3.58 -7.21 -13.39
N LYS A 103 -2.87 -7.15 -14.53
CA LYS A 103 -3.41 -7.52 -15.84
C LYS A 103 -2.73 -8.82 -16.30
N LYS A 104 -3.51 -9.82 -16.65
CA LYS A 104 -3.01 -11.07 -17.27
C LYS A 104 -4.00 -11.57 -18.32
N ASP A 105 -3.51 -11.95 -19.48
CA ASP A 105 -4.28 -12.57 -20.58
C ASP A 105 -5.56 -11.79 -20.95
N GLY A 106 -5.46 -10.45 -20.95
CA GLY A 106 -6.56 -9.56 -21.31
C GLY A 106 -7.61 -9.35 -20.22
N LYS A 107 -7.44 -9.97 -19.05
CA LYS A 107 -8.26 -9.77 -17.87
C LYS A 107 -7.55 -8.90 -16.84
N TYR A 108 -8.33 -8.27 -15.96
CA TYR A 108 -7.87 -7.47 -14.86
C TYR A 108 -8.31 -8.12 -13.55
N TYR A 109 -7.38 -8.34 -12.65
CA TYR A 109 -7.56 -8.99 -11.34
C TYR A 109 -7.35 -7.94 -10.26
N PHE A 110 -8.44 -7.52 -9.64
CA PHE A 110 -8.45 -6.52 -8.59
C PHE A 110 -8.42 -7.21 -7.24
N TYR A 111 -7.38 -6.95 -6.45
CA TYR A 111 -7.16 -7.55 -5.13
C TYR A 111 -7.46 -6.53 -4.04
N PHE A 112 -8.15 -6.97 -3.01
CA PHE A 112 -8.57 -6.08 -1.93
C PHE A 112 -8.65 -6.82 -0.60
N PRO A 113 -8.21 -6.20 0.51
CA PRO A 113 -8.43 -6.75 1.84
C PRO A 113 -9.81 -6.32 2.34
N ALA A 114 -10.45 -7.21 3.08
CA ALA A 114 -11.63 -6.89 3.88
C ALA A 114 -11.70 -7.82 5.09
N LYS A 115 -12.33 -7.35 6.17
CA LYS A 115 -12.64 -8.22 7.31
C LYS A 115 -13.81 -9.13 6.98
N ASP A 116 -13.64 -10.42 7.28
CA ASP A 116 -14.69 -11.42 7.19
C ASP A 116 -15.68 -11.33 8.37
N LYS A 117 -16.63 -12.26 8.45
CA LYS A 117 -17.63 -12.33 9.53
C LYS A 117 -17.05 -12.55 10.93
N ASN A 118 -15.78 -12.98 11.01
CA ASN A 118 -15.08 -13.20 12.27
C ASN A 118 -14.15 -12.03 12.62
N ASP A 119 -14.28 -10.90 11.92
CA ASP A 119 -13.41 -9.71 12.02
C ASP A 119 -11.92 -9.99 11.74
N VAL A 120 -11.63 -10.96 10.90
CA VAL A 120 -10.30 -11.31 10.43
C VAL A 120 -10.13 -10.83 9.00
N PHE A 121 -9.05 -10.08 8.74
CA PHE A 121 -8.71 -9.65 7.39
C PHE A 121 -8.36 -10.83 6.48
N ARG A 122 -8.96 -10.82 5.29
CA ARG A 122 -8.68 -11.70 4.17
C ARG A 122 -8.45 -10.87 2.93
N ILE A 123 -7.75 -11.42 1.95
CA ILE A 123 -7.60 -10.80 0.64
C ILE A 123 -8.52 -11.51 -0.34
N GLY A 124 -9.34 -10.74 -1.03
CA GLY A 124 -10.21 -11.21 -2.12
C GLY A 124 -9.64 -10.84 -3.48
N VAL A 125 -10.20 -11.47 -4.50
CA VAL A 125 -9.98 -11.10 -5.89
C VAL A 125 -11.32 -10.86 -6.59
N ALA A 126 -11.37 -9.80 -7.41
CA ALA A 126 -12.48 -9.51 -8.30
C ALA A 126 -11.95 -9.37 -9.73
N ILE A 127 -12.69 -9.86 -10.72
CA ILE A 127 -12.21 -9.99 -12.09
C ILE A 127 -13.05 -9.13 -13.02
N GLY A 128 -12.37 -8.41 -13.93
CA GLY A 128 -13.00 -7.56 -14.93
C GLY A 128 -12.33 -7.66 -16.30
N ASP A 129 -13.03 -7.14 -17.31
CA ASP A 129 -12.55 -7.11 -18.70
C ASP A 129 -11.94 -5.74 -19.07
N SER A 130 -12.00 -4.79 -18.15
CA SER A 130 -11.50 -3.41 -18.33
C SER A 130 -10.80 -2.94 -17.07
N PRO A 131 -9.77 -2.10 -17.18
CA PRO A 131 -9.14 -1.48 -16.00
C PRO A 131 -10.09 -0.57 -15.22
N ALA A 132 -11.18 -0.13 -15.83
CA ALA A 132 -12.23 0.65 -15.18
C ALA A 132 -13.41 -0.20 -14.71
N GLY A 133 -13.27 -1.52 -14.67
CA GLY A 133 -14.33 -2.43 -14.28
C GLY A 133 -15.48 -2.53 -15.30
N PRO A 134 -16.65 -3.01 -14.89
CA PRO A 134 -16.95 -3.50 -13.54
C PRO A 134 -16.16 -4.76 -13.17
N PHE A 135 -15.97 -4.97 -11.87
CA PHE A 135 -15.31 -6.17 -11.34
C PHE A 135 -16.32 -7.07 -10.63
N LEU A 136 -16.19 -8.37 -10.83
CA LEU A 136 -16.98 -9.38 -10.16
C LEU A 136 -16.13 -10.11 -9.12
N ALA A 137 -16.47 -9.98 -7.85
CA ALA A 137 -15.74 -10.61 -6.76
C ALA A 137 -15.97 -12.13 -6.72
N ASP A 138 -14.92 -12.87 -6.42
CA ASP A 138 -15.03 -14.29 -6.11
C ASP A 138 -15.81 -14.49 -4.80
N SER A 139 -16.52 -15.62 -4.72
CA SER A 139 -17.41 -15.93 -3.59
C SER A 139 -16.67 -16.25 -2.28
N ASN A 140 -15.36 -16.46 -2.35
CA ASN A 140 -14.48 -16.74 -1.22
C ASN A 140 -13.20 -15.90 -1.33
N PRO A 141 -12.56 -15.56 -0.20
CA PRO A 141 -11.24 -14.96 -0.24
C PRO A 141 -10.20 -15.96 -0.75
N ILE A 142 -9.06 -15.47 -1.20
CA ILE A 142 -7.90 -16.27 -1.57
C ILE A 142 -7.50 -17.13 -0.38
N LYS A 143 -7.32 -18.43 -0.61
CA LYS A 143 -6.89 -19.37 0.42
C LYS A 143 -5.52 -18.98 0.97
N GLU A 144 -5.32 -19.14 2.29
CA GLU A 144 -4.09 -18.75 3.02
C GLU A 144 -3.77 -17.24 2.95
N SER A 145 -4.64 -16.41 2.39
CA SER A 145 -4.52 -14.96 2.50
C SER A 145 -5.00 -14.46 3.85
N TYR A 146 -4.33 -13.44 4.37
CA TYR A 146 -4.69 -12.77 5.61
C TYR A 146 -4.00 -11.42 5.68
N SER A 147 -4.33 -10.60 6.70
CA SER A 147 -3.80 -9.25 6.82
C SER A 147 -4.25 -8.36 5.66
N ILE A 148 -3.46 -7.34 5.32
CA ILE A 148 -3.85 -6.20 4.47
C ILE A 148 -2.82 -5.91 3.39
N ASP A 149 -3.09 -4.90 2.57
CA ASP A 149 -2.19 -4.24 1.64
C ASP A 149 -1.58 -5.19 0.59
N PRO A 150 -2.42 -5.91 -0.20
CA PRO A 150 -1.89 -6.68 -1.31
C PRO A 150 -1.22 -5.74 -2.33
N ALA A 151 -0.04 -6.14 -2.81
CA ALA A 151 0.69 -5.47 -3.88
C ALA A 151 1.21 -6.51 -4.88
N LEU A 152 0.84 -6.37 -6.14
CA LEU A 152 1.19 -7.32 -7.20
C LEU A 152 2.43 -6.84 -7.96
N PHE A 153 3.37 -7.75 -8.14
CA PHE A 153 4.54 -7.52 -8.97
C PHE A 153 4.65 -8.61 -10.04
N GLU A 154 4.79 -8.20 -11.30
CA GLU A 154 4.97 -9.12 -12.42
C GLU A 154 6.46 -9.18 -12.83
N GLU A 155 6.98 -10.38 -12.97
CA GLU A 155 8.31 -10.63 -13.49
C GLU A 155 8.30 -11.83 -14.45
N GLN A 156 8.53 -11.58 -15.73
CA GLN A 156 8.63 -12.61 -16.76
C GLN A 156 7.41 -13.57 -16.82
N GLY A 157 6.21 -13.01 -16.69
CA GLY A 157 4.95 -13.75 -16.67
C GLY A 157 4.61 -14.44 -15.36
N ASN A 158 5.44 -14.32 -14.32
CA ASN A 158 5.11 -14.73 -12.96
C ASN A 158 4.59 -13.54 -12.17
N TYR A 159 3.58 -13.76 -11.36
CA TYR A 159 3.00 -12.75 -10.50
C TYR A 159 3.25 -13.09 -9.06
N TYR A 160 3.70 -12.11 -8.30
CA TYR A 160 3.98 -12.22 -6.87
C TYR A 160 3.11 -11.23 -6.13
N MET A 161 2.41 -11.69 -5.08
CA MET A 161 1.67 -10.81 -4.19
C MET A 161 2.47 -10.62 -2.91
N TYR A 162 2.78 -9.36 -2.59
CA TYR A 162 3.31 -8.96 -1.28
C TYR A 162 2.15 -8.42 -0.47
N PHE A 163 2.12 -8.69 0.83
CA PHE A 163 1.04 -8.24 1.68
C PHE A 163 1.41 -8.28 3.16
N GLY A 164 0.60 -7.63 3.98
CA GLY A 164 0.68 -7.68 5.42
C GLY A 164 0.88 -6.31 6.05
N GLY A 165 0.21 -6.08 7.18
CA GLY A 165 0.38 -4.91 8.01
C GLY A 165 0.16 -5.24 9.48
N LEU A 166 0.89 -4.56 10.36
CA LEU A 166 0.83 -4.75 11.80
C LEU A 166 -0.40 -4.06 12.41
N TRP A 167 -0.58 -4.19 13.72
CA TRP A 167 -1.68 -3.62 14.51
C TRP A 167 -3.05 -3.96 13.93
N GLY A 168 -3.81 -2.95 13.52
CA GLY A 168 -5.13 -3.13 12.89
C GLY A 168 -5.12 -4.03 11.66
N GLY A 169 -3.98 -4.14 10.97
CA GLY A 169 -3.75 -5.06 9.86
C GLY A 169 -3.58 -6.53 10.26
N GLN A 170 -3.40 -6.82 11.56
CA GLN A 170 -3.43 -8.15 12.15
C GLN A 170 -2.27 -9.10 11.79
N LEU A 171 -1.22 -8.63 11.10
CA LEU A 171 -0.11 -9.51 10.69
C LEU A 171 0.53 -10.21 11.89
N GLN A 172 0.69 -9.53 13.04
CA GLN A 172 1.25 -10.10 14.27
C GLN A 172 0.42 -11.25 14.84
N LYS A 173 -0.87 -11.34 14.47
CA LYS A 173 -1.76 -12.41 14.93
C LYS A 173 -1.49 -13.76 14.23
N TYR A 174 -0.66 -13.75 13.21
CA TYR A 174 -0.32 -14.94 12.46
C TYR A 174 1.08 -15.46 12.82
N ARG A 175 1.19 -16.76 13.02
CA ARG A 175 2.45 -17.49 13.11
C ARG A 175 2.30 -18.73 12.23
N ASP A 176 3.30 -19.01 11.39
CA ASP A 176 3.26 -20.13 10.44
C ASP A 176 1.93 -20.18 9.64
N ASN A 177 1.46 -19.00 9.19
CA ASN A 177 0.19 -18.81 8.49
C ASN A 177 -1.07 -19.21 9.27
N ILE A 178 -0.97 -19.36 10.60
CA ILE A 178 -2.08 -19.72 11.48
C ILE A 178 -2.46 -18.50 12.34
N TYR A 179 -3.74 -18.11 12.31
CA TYR A 179 -4.27 -17.06 13.18
C TYR A 179 -4.43 -17.55 14.62
N ASP A 180 -3.86 -16.80 15.55
CA ASP A 180 -4.16 -16.92 16.98
C ASP A 180 -4.26 -15.50 17.57
N GLU A 181 -5.41 -15.19 18.17
CA GLU A 181 -5.67 -13.90 18.80
C GLU A 181 -4.69 -13.56 19.93
N LYS A 182 -4.06 -14.58 20.54
CA LYS A 182 -3.07 -14.43 21.61
C LYS A 182 -1.69 -13.99 21.11
N ASN A 183 -1.42 -14.17 19.83
CA ASN A 183 -0.16 -13.70 19.24
C ASN A 183 -0.12 -12.17 19.26
N ASP A 184 1.05 -11.63 19.50
CA ASP A 184 1.29 -10.19 19.59
C ASP A 184 2.55 -9.80 18.82
N LEU A 185 2.91 -8.52 18.88
CA LEU A 185 4.14 -8.01 18.30
C LEU A 185 5.36 -8.78 18.83
N ARG A 186 6.41 -8.80 18.03
CA ARG A 186 7.72 -9.29 18.45
C ARG A 186 8.36 -8.31 19.43
N GLU A 187 9.13 -8.81 20.37
CA GLU A 187 9.91 -7.97 21.29
C GLU A 187 10.95 -7.14 20.54
N ASN A 188 11.31 -5.99 21.06
CA ASN A 188 12.23 -5.05 20.41
C ASN A 188 13.58 -5.67 19.99
N SER A 189 14.03 -6.70 20.69
CA SER A 189 15.28 -7.43 20.42
C SER A 189 15.13 -8.60 19.47
N GLU A 190 13.92 -8.95 19.07
CA GLU A 190 13.65 -9.96 18.05
C GLU A 190 13.75 -9.35 16.63
N TYR A 191 13.88 -10.19 15.63
CA TYR A 191 13.83 -9.74 14.25
C TYR A 191 12.48 -9.12 13.91
N ALA A 192 12.49 -8.03 13.18
CA ALA A 192 11.27 -7.37 12.74
C ALA A 192 10.43 -8.30 11.85
N PHE A 193 9.11 -8.09 11.84
CA PHE A 193 8.27 -8.65 10.78
C PHE A 193 8.66 -8.06 9.43
N GLY A 194 8.58 -8.87 8.39
CA GLY A 194 8.56 -8.43 7.00
C GLY A 194 7.18 -8.60 6.38
N PRO A 195 6.96 -8.07 5.17
CA PRO A 195 5.79 -8.45 4.39
C PRO A 195 5.83 -9.93 4.07
N LEU A 196 4.67 -10.51 3.80
CA LEU A 196 4.59 -11.85 3.22
C LEU A 196 4.67 -11.75 1.71
N VAL A 197 5.19 -12.78 1.07
CA VAL A 197 5.17 -12.93 -0.39
C VAL A 197 4.73 -14.33 -0.77
N ALA A 198 3.89 -14.42 -1.79
CA ALA A 198 3.52 -15.67 -2.44
C ALA A 198 3.43 -15.49 -3.95
N LYS A 199 3.81 -16.52 -4.69
CA LYS A 199 3.57 -16.57 -6.13
C LYS A 199 2.10 -16.90 -6.38
N MET A 200 1.48 -16.17 -7.31
CA MET A 200 0.11 -16.44 -7.74
C MET A 200 0.05 -17.70 -8.63
N SER A 201 -1.09 -18.38 -8.59
CA SER A 201 -1.45 -19.44 -9.53
C SER A 201 -1.65 -18.88 -10.95
N ASP A 202 -1.69 -19.76 -11.94
CA ASP A 202 -1.86 -19.34 -13.34
C ASP A 202 -3.20 -18.64 -13.59
N ASP A 203 -4.24 -18.99 -12.86
CA ASP A 203 -5.57 -18.37 -12.95
C ASP A 203 -5.71 -17.09 -12.11
N MET A 204 -4.63 -16.70 -11.39
CA MET A 204 -4.57 -15.48 -10.57
C MET A 204 -5.56 -15.42 -9.39
N ARG A 205 -6.15 -16.56 -8.99
CA ARG A 205 -7.18 -16.62 -7.94
C ARG A 205 -6.69 -17.21 -6.61
N GLU A 206 -5.56 -17.90 -6.64
CA GLU A 206 -4.98 -18.58 -5.49
C GLU A 206 -3.47 -18.37 -5.45
N PHE A 207 -2.84 -18.67 -4.34
CA PHE A 207 -1.40 -18.82 -4.29
C PHE A 207 -0.99 -20.20 -4.84
N SER A 208 0.11 -20.25 -5.59
CA SER A 208 0.70 -21.51 -6.06
C SER A 208 1.57 -22.18 -4.99
N GLU A 209 1.92 -21.44 -3.94
CA GLU A 209 2.68 -21.90 -2.79
C GLU A 209 2.26 -21.09 -1.54
N SER A 210 2.48 -21.63 -0.34
CA SER A 210 2.18 -20.93 0.90
C SER A 210 3.03 -19.65 1.04
N PRO A 211 2.45 -18.56 1.55
CA PRO A 211 3.16 -17.31 1.77
C PRO A 211 4.38 -17.46 2.68
N LYS A 212 5.44 -16.72 2.37
CA LYS A 212 6.69 -16.68 3.13
C LYS A 212 7.00 -15.25 3.57
N GLU A 213 7.56 -15.11 4.76
CA GLU A 213 8.02 -13.82 5.27
C GLU A 213 9.27 -13.36 4.50
N VAL A 214 9.26 -12.11 4.04
CA VAL A 214 10.39 -11.46 3.38
C VAL A 214 11.30 -10.82 4.42
N MET A 215 12.58 -11.13 4.39
CA MET A 215 13.56 -10.52 5.29
C MET A 215 14.10 -9.21 4.73
N ILE A 216 14.13 -8.18 5.59
CA ILE A 216 14.81 -6.92 5.33
C ILE A 216 16.06 -6.86 6.22
N LEU A 217 17.22 -6.73 5.58
CA LEU A 217 18.54 -6.77 6.22
C LEU A 217 19.09 -5.36 6.42
N ASP A 218 19.89 -5.18 7.46
CA ASP A 218 20.70 -3.97 7.67
C ASP A 218 21.96 -3.94 6.78
N GLU A 219 22.85 -2.98 7.01
CA GLU A 219 24.12 -2.81 6.30
C GLU A 219 25.12 -3.97 6.54
N ASN A 220 24.94 -4.72 7.63
CA ASN A 220 25.77 -5.87 8.02
C ASN A 220 25.16 -7.21 7.58
N GLU A 221 24.09 -7.19 6.78
CA GLU A 221 23.36 -8.36 6.30
C GLU A 221 22.65 -9.15 7.43
N VAL A 222 22.31 -8.46 8.52
CA VAL A 222 21.51 -9.00 9.62
C VAL A 222 20.07 -8.50 9.51
N PRO A 223 19.05 -9.33 9.76
CA PRO A 223 17.67 -8.88 9.75
C PRO A 223 17.44 -7.70 10.72
N LEU A 224 16.67 -6.70 10.29
CA LEU A 224 16.28 -5.57 11.13
C LEU A 224 15.57 -6.05 12.39
N LEU A 225 15.73 -5.32 13.49
CA LEU A 225 15.07 -5.64 14.76
C LEU A 225 13.69 -4.96 14.85
N ALA A 226 12.78 -5.57 15.59
CA ALA A 226 11.43 -5.05 15.82
C ALA A 226 11.43 -3.67 16.52
N GLY A 227 12.46 -3.38 17.33
CA GLY A 227 12.64 -2.09 17.97
C GLY A 227 13.24 -1.00 17.07
N ASP A 228 13.62 -1.30 15.83
CA ASP A 228 14.15 -0.34 14.87
C ASP A 228 13.00 0.38 14.12
N ASN A 229 12.25 1.19 14.84
CA ASN A 229 11.03 1.82 14.35
C ASN A 229 11.23 2.70 13.11
N ASP A 230 12.43 3.23 12.90
CA ASP A 230 12.74 4.11 11.77
C ASP A 230 12.99 3.38 10.45
N ARG A 231 13.24 2.07 10.51
CA ARG A 231 13.64 1.26 9.34
C ARG A 231 12.81 -0.02 9.16
N ARG A 232 12.23 -0.54 10.25
CA ARG A 232 11.48 -1.79 10.19
C ARG A 232 10.21 -1.67 9.37
N TYR A 233 9.80 -2.78 8.78
CA TYR A 233 8.52 -2.91 8.10
C TYR A 233 7.35 -2.75 9.08
N PHE A 234 6.30 -2.06 8.61
CA PHE A 234 5.03 -1.99 9.31
C PHE A 234 3.86 -2.42 8.41
N GLU A 235 3.71 -1.79 7.23
CA GLU A 235 2.63 -2.05 6.26
C GLU A 235 2.95 -1.48 4.88
N GLY A 236 2.01 -1.60 3.94
CA GLY A 236 2.07 -0.94 2.64
C GLY A 236 3.24 -1.39 1.76
N PRO A 237 3.48 -2.70 1.55
CA PRO A 237 4.56 -3.15 0.69
C PRO A 237 4.27 -2.77 -0.77
N TRP A 238 5.31 -2.36 -1.48
CA TRP A 238 5.28 -2.16 -2.92
C TRP A 238 6.59 -2.65 -3.53
N VAL A 239 6.52 -3.37 -4.65
CA VAL A 239 7.73 -3.83 -5.34
C VAL A 239 7.75 -3.31 -6.76
N HIS A 240 8.90 -2.79 -7.16
CA HIS A 240 9.18 -2.42 -8.54
C HIS A 240 10.60 -2.82 -8.92
N LYS A 241 10.89 -2.80 -10.21
CA LYS A 241 12.23 -3.10 -10.73
C LYS A 241 12.82 -1.85 -11.36
N TYR A 242 14.04 -1.48 -10.95
CA TYR A 242 14.82 -0.44 -11.57
C TYR A 242 16.17 -1.00 -12.00
N LYS A 243 16.48 -0.91 -13.31
CA LYS A 243 17.62 -1.63 -13.91
C LYS A 243 17.47 -3.14 -13.60
N ASP A 244 18.47 -3.78 -13.02
CA ASP A 244 18.49 -5.21 -12.72
C ASP A 244 18.23 -5.51 -11.23
N LYS A 245 17.74 -4.55 -10.46
CA LYS A 245 17.47 -4.69 -9.02
C LYS A 245 15.98 -4.56 -8.70
N TYR A 246 15.56 -5.27 -7.66
CA TYR A 246 14.23 -5.22 -7.10
C TYR A 246 14.21 -4.28 -5.89
N TYR A 247 13.23 -3.42 -5.84
CA TYR A 247 13.06 -2.42 -4.78
C TYR A 247 11.76 -2.74 -4.03
N LEU A 248 11.89 -3.15 -2.78
CA LEU A 248 10.78 -3.28 -1.85
C LEU A 248 10.67 -1.98 -1.07
N SER A 249 9.59 -1.26 -1.22
CA SER A 249 9.29 -0.07 -0.42
C SER A 249 8.10 -0.32 0.50
N TYR A 250 8.05 0.37 1.64
CA TYR A 250 7.09 0.10 2.70
C TYR A 250 6.98 1.26 3.69
N SER A 251 5.89 1.29 4.45
CA SER A 251 5.67 2.21 5.58
C SER A 251 6.31 1.65 6.85
N THR A 252 6.83 2.56 7.69
CA THR A 252 7.39 2.24 9.01
C THR A 252 6.38 2.37 10.16
N GLY A 253 5.15 2.82 9.89
CA GLY A 253 4.11 3.01 10.89
C GLY A 253 4.37 4.21 11.79
N ASP A 254 4.68 4.00 13.07
CA ASP A 254 4.82 5.04 14.10
C ASP A 254 5.73 6.22 13.76
N THR A 255 6.73 6.00 12.92
CA THR A 255 7.67 7.02 12.50
C THR A 255 7.29 7.67 11.18
N HIS A 256 6.23 7.18 10.53
CA HIS A 256 5.57 7.73 9.35
C HIS A 256 6.46 7.88 8.09
N PHE A 257 7.57 7.14 7.99
CA PHE A 257 8.41 7.13 6.80
C PHE A 257 7.89 6.13 5.76
N ILE A 258 8.14 6.42 4.49
CA ILE A 258 8.22 5.38 3.46
C ILE A 258 9.69 5.08 3.23
N CYS A 259 10.09 3.87 3.59
CA CYS A 259 11.44 3.34 3.41
C CYS A 259 11.52 2.40 2.20
N TYR A 260 12.74 2.06 1.80
CA TYR A 260 12.95 1.04 0.79
C TYR A 260 14.20 0.20 1.07
N ALA A 261 14.18 -1.00 0.51
CA ALA A 261 15.27 -1.96 0.52
C ALA A 261 15.48 -2.53 -0.89
N ILE A 262 16.72 -2.92 -1.22
CA ILE A 262 17.10 -3.39 -2.56
C ILE A 262 17.52 -4.86 -2.47
N GLY A 263 17.08 -5.66 -3.44
CA GLY A 263 17.40 -7.09 -3.54
C GLY A 263 17.73 -7.53 -4.96
N ASP A 264 18.27 -8.74 -5.06
CA ASP A 264 18.62 -9.39 -6.33
C ASP A 264 17.55 -10.39 -6.79
N ASN A 265 16.52 -10.61 -5.98
CA ASN A 265 15.47 -11.58 -6.18
C ASN A 265 14.13 -10.98 -5.74
N PRO A 266 13.03 -11.18 -6.50
CA PRO A 266 11.72 -10.65 -6.10
C PRO A 266 11.23 -11.20 -4.75
N MET A 267 11.67 -12.38 -4.34
CA MET A 267 11.31 -12.95 -3.03
C MET A 267 12.29 -12.58 -1.90
N GLY A 268 13.25 -11.67 -2.17
CA GLY A 268 14.25 -11.24 -1.21
C GLY A 268 15.39 -12.26 -0.98
N PRO A 269 16.22 -12.06 0.08
CA PRO A 269 16.12 -10.95 1.02
C PRO A 269 16.41 -9.60 0.38
N PHE A 270 15.95 -8.52 1.05
CA PHE A 270 16.20 -7.15 0.63
C PHE A 270 17.08 -6.44 1.66
N LYS A 271 18.04 -5.63 1.21
CA LYS A 271 18.91 -4.84 2.08
C LYS A 271 18.38 -3.40 2.16
N TYR A 272 18.16 -2.91 3.38
CA TYR A 272 17.72 -1.52 3.61
C TYR A 272 18.60 -0.53 2.88
N ALA A 273 18.01 0.42 2.19
CA ALA A 273 18.72 1.37 1.33
C ALA A 273 18.41 2.84 1.64
N GLY A 274 17.32 3.13 2.36
CA GLY A 274 17.01 4.51 2.73
C GLY A 274 15.53 4.83 2.81
N ARG A 275 15.22 6.13 2.81
CA ARG A 275 13.88 6.69 2.85
C ARG A 275 13.50 7.26 1.49
N ILE A 276 12.25 7.03 1.08
CA ILE A 276 11.68 7.62 -0.13
C ILE A 276 10.88 8.87 0.23
N LEU A 277 10.10 8.83 1.32
CA LEU A 277 9.22 9.93 1.73
C LEU A 277 9.38 10.20 3.22
N GLU A 278 9.59 11.48 3.55
CA GLU A 278 9.51 12.00 4.92
C GLU A 278 8.03 12.09 5.36
N PRO A 279 7.76 12.20 6.69
CA PRO A 279 6.40 12.13 7.22
C PRO A 279 5.41 13.10 6.59
N VAL A 280 4.20 12.63 6.37
CA VAL A 280 3.07 13.41 5.90
C VAL A 280 2.12 13.78 7.05
N VAL A 281 1.20 14.71 6.83
CA VAL A 281 0.09 14.96 7.76
C VAL A 281 -0.87 13.78 7.72
N GLY A 282 -1.20 13.24 8.88
CA GLY A 282 -1.97 12.01 9.07
C GLY A 282 -1.11 10.91 9.70
N TRP A 283 -1.74 9.84 10.18
CA TRP A 283 -1.01 8.76 10.84
C TRP A 283 -0.44 7.75 9.84
N THR A 284 -1.23 7.35 8.85
CA THR A 284 -0.81 6.35 7.86
C THR A 284 0.04 6.98 6.76
N THR A 285 1.01 6.21 6.27
CA THR A 285 1.71 6.45 5.02
C THR A 285 1.57 5.22 4.13
N HIS A 286 1.18 5.40 2.89
CA HIS A 286 1.05 4.33 1.90
C HIS A 286 1.31 4.90 0.51
N HIS A 287 1.75 4.03 -0.43
CA HIS A 287 2.24 4.52 -1.71
C HIS A 287 2.21 3.46 -2.80
N SER A 288 2.43 3.91 -4.02
CA SER A 288 2.87 3.09 -5.14
C SER A 288 3.93 3.84 -5.95
N ILE A 289 4.74 3.10 -6.70
CA ILE A 289 5.77 3.65 -7.57
C ILE A 289 5.58 3.07 -8.96
N CYS A 290 5.51 3.93 -9.98
CA CYS A 290 5.45 3.48 -11.37
C CYS A 290 6.33 4.32 -12.30
N GLU A 291 6.77 3.70 -13.39
CA GLU A 291 7.44 4.39 -14.48
C GLU A 291 6.41 4.83 -15.53
N PHE A 292 6.45 6.11 -15.90
CA PHE A 292 5.66 6.65 -17.00
C PHE A 292 6.53 7.59 -17.86
N ASN A 293 6.55 7.38 -19.17
CA ASN A 293 7.35 8.19 -20.11
C ASN A 293 8.83 8.32 -19.69
N LYS A 294 9.45 7.23 -19.21
CA LYS A 294 10.85 7.15 -18.75
C LYS A 294 11.16 7.99 -17.52
N LYS A 295 10.16 8.37 -16.77
CA LYS A 295 10.26 9.03 -15.48
C LYS A 295 9.57 8.19 -14.42
N TRP A 296 10.05 8.30 -13.19
CA TRP A 296 9.52 7.55 -12.06
C TRP A 296 8.69 8.46 -11.17
N TYR A 297 7.55 7.96 -10.72
CA TYR A 297 6.58 8.71 -9.91
C TYR A 297 6.20 7.94 -8.67
N LEU A 298 6.15 8.68 -7.56
CA LEU A 298 5.62 8.23 -6.28
C LEU A 298 4.19 8.77 -6.16
N PHE A 299 3.23 7.88 -6.07
CA PHE A 299 1.87 8.17 -5.64
C PHE A 299 1.78 7.92 -4.15
N TYR A 300 1.25 8.86 -3.39
CA TYR A 300 1.15 8.80 -1.93
C TYR A 300 -0.09 9.55 -1.46
N HIS A 301 -0.35 9.63 -0.16
CA HIS A 301 -1.45 10.42 0.37
C HIS A 301 -1.01 11.26 1.57
N ASP A 302 -1.83 12.26 1.93
CA ASP A 302 -1.82 12.96 3.21
C ASP A 302 -3.24 13.38 3.62
N SER A 303 -3.38 13.95 4.82
CA SER A 303 -4.67 14.41 5.35
C SER A 303 -4.82 15.94 5.34
N ILE A 304 -4.05 16.68 4.56
CA ILE A 304 -4.13 18.16 4.52
C ILE A 304 -5.52 18.62 4.07
N LEU A 305 -6.10 18.00 3.04
CA LEU A 305 -7.41 18.41 2.48
C LEU A 305 -8.53 18.39 3.53
N SER A 306 -8.48 17.47 4.48
CA SER A 306 -9.46 17.35 5.58
C SER A 306 -9.09 18.19 6.81
N GLY A 307 -8.01 18.97 6.75
CA GLY A 307 -7.51 19.69 7.93
C GLY A 307 -6.81 18.81 8.95
N GLY A 308 -6.25 17.67 8.54
CA GLY A 308 -5.49 16.75 9.39
C GLY A 308 -6.30 15.60 9.98
N VAL A 309 -7.52 15.36 9.52
CA VAL A 309 -8.32 14.19 9.95
C VAL A 309 -7.70 12.93 9.37
N THR A 310 -7.14 12.08 10.23
CA THR A 310 -6.25 10.98 9.82
C THR A 310 -6.88 9.95 8.88
N HIS A 311 -8.19 9.74 8.96
CA HIS A 311 -8.93 8.79 8.13
C HIS A 311 -9.70 9.45 6.96
N LEU A 312 -9.40 10.74 6.65
CA LEU A 312 -9.94 11.45 5.51
C LEU A 312 -8.77 12.02 4.71
N ARG A 313 -8.16 11.16 3.92
CA ARG A 313 -6.91 11.38 3.22
C ARG A 313 -7.14 11.82 1.77
N SER A 314 -6.10 12.28 1.12
CA SER A 314 -6.15 12.65 -0.30
C SER A 314 -4.87 12.22 -1.02
N MET A 315 -5.03 11.51 -2.13
CA MET A 315 -3.93 11.03 -2.95
C MET A 315 -3.23 12.17 -3.69
N LYS A 316 -1.92 12.05 -3.80
CA LYS A 316 -0.98 12.98 -4.44
C LYS A 316 0.01 12.23 -5.32
N VAL A 317 0.74 12.97 -6.16
CA VAL A 317 1.82 12.40 -6.98
C VAL A 317 3.01 13.36 -7.03
N THR A 318 4.22 12.79 -7.07
CA THR A 318 5.46 13.54 -7.31
C THR A 318 6.46 12.70 -8.10
N GLU A 319 7.33 13.34 -8.88
CA GLU A 319 8.45 12.68 -9.56
C GLU A 319 9.52 12.29 -8.53
N ILE A 320 10.10 11.11 -8.68
CA ILE A 320 11.25 10.63 -7.88
C ILE A 320 12.45 10.39 -8.78
N PHE A 321 13.64 10.48 -8.19
CA PHE A 321 14.90 10.42 -8.93
C PHE A 321 15.81 9.36 -8.33
N TYR A 322 16.50 8.62 -9.21
CA TYR A 322 17.54 7.68 -8.87
C TYR A 322 18.90 8.30 -9.18
N ASP A 323 19.86 8.10 -8.30
CA ASP A 323 21.25 8.41 -8.59
C ASP A 323 21.90 7.34 -9.49
N ASP A 324 23.18 7.52 -9.83
CA ASP A 324 23.91 6.60 -10.70
C ASP A 324 24.07 5.20 -10.08
N LEU A 325 24.06 5.11 -8.75
CA LEU A 325 24.15 3.86 -7.98
C LEU A 325 22.78 3.19 -7.77
N GLY A 326 21.68 3.88 -8.12
CA GLY A 326 20.32 3.38 -7.99
C GLY A 326 19.65 3.75 -6.66
N PHE A 327 20.22 4.65 -5.86
CA PHE A 327 19.53 5.12 -4.65
C PHE A 327 18.47 6.18 -5.01
N ILE A 328 17.33 6.09 -4.33
CA ILE A 328 16.20 7.01 -4.52
C ILE A 328 16.43 8.27 -3.67
N SER A 329 16.28 9.44 -4.29
CA SER A 329 16.32 10.72 -3.57
C SER A 329 15.11 10.87 -2.66
N THR A 330 15.34 11.22 -1.39
CA THR A 330 14.27 11.42 -0.41
C THR A 330 13.37 12.60 -0.80
N VAL A 331 12.07 12.37 -0.78
CA VAL A 331 11.02 13.37 -1.00
C VAL A 331 10.65 14.01 0.34
N TYR A 332 10.64 15.33 0.37
CA TYR A 332 10.18 16.16 1.48
C TYR A 332 8.83 16.76 1.11
N PRO A 333 7.70 16.20 1.56
CA PRO A 333 6.38 16.56 1.03
C PRO A 333 5.98 18.02 1.26
N TYR A 334 6.60 18.68 2.25
CA TYR A 334 6.35 20.08 2.62
C TYR A 334 7.59 20.98 2.51
N GLY A 335 8.53 20.59 1.63
CA GLY A 335 9.82 21.28 1.48
C GLY A 335 10.89 20.76 2.45
N LYS A 336 12.14 20.99 2.11
CA LYS A 336 13.26 20.65 3.00
C LYS A 336 13.26 21.59 4.21
N PRO A 337 13.55 21.06 5.42
CA PRO A 337 13.67 21.87 6.61
C PRO A 337 14.81 22.90 6.51
#